data_3b2aa2cf514b47b10ec50da54add644e
#
_entry.id   3b2aa2cf514b47b10ec50da54add644e
#
_cell.length_a   1.000
_cell.length_b   1.000
_cell.length_c   1.000
_cell.angle_alpha   90.00
_cell.angle_beta   90.00
_cell.angle_gamma   90.00
#
_symmetry.space_group_name_H-M   'P 1'
#
loop_
_entity.id
_entity.type
_entity.pdbx_description
1 polymer ?
#
loop_
_entity_poly.entity_id
_entity_poly.type
_entity_poly.pdbx_seq_one_letter_code
_entity_poly.pdbx_strand_id
1 'polypeptide(L)'
;VRNRISIRKLLAIVLAALAVSVVVLNWTYGRLPAEPKPTGSFAEVGKLRIHYGEHPGGGGGAPVVLIHGLPGTTGDWEDVAPLLAGHRTIAIDRPGFGYSGGGYVPFAEQLQALHELFAELHIVHPILVGHSYGGTISLGYAERYPGQARGLVLVDAAAGGQHGGGYERAQAHFVKFMQLPVIRQIANATFGQLLTTVSVNQREDEAFHPEAVVAVHHRRVLAINMTRGNLEAYAGEMLAANGVVAQIDRRLTSIQTPAIVIQGNADELVKPARGRRLAATLPHARLEMLYGGHMQPYSHPAAIAAAVGALSAAKTSTAG
;
A
#
# COMPACT_ATOMS: atom_id res chain seq x y z
N VAL A 1 -15.28 -28.99 -57.77
CA VAL A 1 -14.45 -29.47 -56.65
C VAL A 1 -14.62 -28.53 -55.48
N ARG A 2 -15.47 -28.80 -54.48
CA ARG A 2 -15.59 -28.02 -53.23
C ARG A 2 -14.39 -28.38 -52.34
N ASN A 3 -13.39 -27.48 -52.27
CA ASN A 3 -12.30 -27.59 -51.32
C ASN A 3 -12.87 -27.48 -49.89
N ARG A 4 -13.18 -28.60 -49.26
CA ARG A 4 -13.55 -28.59 -47.82
C ARG A 4 -12.29 -28.36 -46.98
N ILE A 5 -12.26 -27.23 -46.32
CA ILE A 5 -11.20 -26.92 -45.31
C ILE A 5 -11.28 -28.03 -44.24
N SER A 6 -10.18 -28.73 -44.00
CA SER A 6 -10.16 -29.73 -42.94
C SER A 6 -10.37 -29.10 -41.57
N ILE A 7 -11.03 -29.79 -40.63
CA ILE A 7 -11.27 -29.29 -39.27
C ILE A 7 -9.99 -28.81 -38.60
N ARG A 8 -8.84 -29.48 -38.86
CA ARG A 8 -7.53 -29.04 -38.34
C ARG A 8 -7.09 -27.69 -38.87
N LYS A 9 -7.31 -27.44 -40.17
CA LYS A 9 -7.00 -26.11 -40.78
C LYS A 9 -7.92 -25.00 -40.27
N LEU A 10 -9.21 -25.31 -40.11
CA LEU A 10 -10.17 -24.38 -39.54
C LEU A 10 -9.80 -24.02 -38.09
N LEU A 11 -9.47 -25.02 -37.28
CA LEU A 11 -9.03 -24.80 -35.89
C LEU A 11 -7.75 -23.95 -35.83
N ALA A 12 -6.77 -24.24 -36.69
CA ALA A 12 -5.54 -23.45 -36.77
C ALA A 12 -5.82 -21.98 -37.15
N ILE A 13 -6.73 -21.73 -38.07
CA ILE A 13 -7.13 -20.35 -38.47
C ILE A 13 -7.83 -19.65 -37.31
N VAL A 14 -8.72 -20.29 -36.59
CA VAL A 14 -9.42 -19.73 -35.43
C VAL A 14 -8.45 -19.40 -34.32
N LEU A 15 -7.51 -20.29 -34.00
CA LEU A 15 -6.48 -20.05 -32.98
C LEU A 15 -5.55 -18.90 -33.37
N ALA A 16 -5.14 -18.81 -34.63
CA ALA A 16 -4.35 -17.71 -35.14
C ALA A 16 -5.11 -16.37 -35.08
N ALA A 17 -6.40 -16.36 -35.45
CA ALA A 17 -7.23 -15.17 -35.35
C ALA A 17 -7.43 -14.73 -33.89
N LEU A 18 -7.64 -15.66 -32.97
CA LEU A 18 -7.72 -15.36 -31.52
C LEU A 18 -6.40 -14.78 -30.99
N ALA A 19 -5.25 -15.38 -31.35
CA ALA A 19 -3.94 -14.86 -30.95
C ALA A 19 -3.70 -13.43 -31.47
N VAL A 20 -4.02 -13.16 -32.74
CA VAL A 20 -3.93 -11.82 -33.33
C VAL A 20 -4.87 -10.86 -32.61
N SER A 21 -6.11 -11.27 -32.33
CA SER A 21 -7.08 -10.43 -31.61
C SER A 21 -6.58 -10.06 -30.22
N VAL A 22 -5.99 -11.01 -29.47
CA VAL A 22 -5.42 -10.75 -28.15
C VAL A 22 -4.27 -9.72 -28.24
N VAL A 23 -3.37 -9.88 -29.23
CA VAL A 23 -2.27 -8.92 -29.42
C VAL A 23 -2.80 -7.52 -29.78
N VAL A 24 -3.80 -7.45 -30.67
CA VAL A 24 -4.42 -6.16 -31.04
C VAL A 24 -5.12 -5.52 -29.85
N LEU A 25 -5.88 -6.28 -29.08
CA LEU A 25 -6.54 -5.79 -27.86
C LEU A 25 -5.53 -5.30 -26.82
N ASN A 26 -4.45 -6.06 -26.58
CA ASN A 26 -3.38 -5.65 -25.68
C ASN A 26 -2.73 -4.33 -26.15
N TRP A 27 -2.46 -4.19 -27.45
CA TRP A 27 -1.87 -2.99 -28.02
C TRP A 27 -2.81 -1.77 -27.98
N THR A 28 -4.11 -1.99 -28.12
CA THR A 28 -5.12 -0.93 -28.19
C THR A 28 -5.61 -0.48 -26.82
N TYR A 29 -5.85 -1.42 -25.91
CA TYR A 29 -6.51 -1.17 -24.62
C TYR A 29 -5.62 -1.43 -23.41
N GLY A 30 -4.50 -2.14 -23.57
CA GLY A 30 -3.60 -2.50 -22.49
C GLY A 30 -2.46 -1.51 -22.24
N ARG A 31 -2.44 -0.35 -22.91
CA ARG A 31 -1.35 0.62 -22.73
C ARG A 31 -1.41 1.23 -21.35
N LEU A 32 -0.38 0.96 -20.55
CA LEU A 32 -0.21 1.62 -19.27
C LEU A 32 0.12 3.11 -19.49
N PRO A 33 -0.38 4.00 -18.63
CA PRO A 33 0.01 5.41 -18.65
C PRO A 33 1.53 5.55 -18.50
N ALA A 34 2.08 6.62 -19.06
CA ALA A 34 3.47 6.96 -18.82
C ALA A 34 3.67 7.30 -17.34
N GLU A 35 4.77 6.80 -16.77
CA GLU A 35 5.16 7.15 -15.40
C GLU A 35 5.41 8.67 -15.31
N PRO A 36 4.68 9.38 -14.42
CA PRO A 36 4.92 10.80 -14.22
C PRO A 36 6.28 11.03 -13.57
N LYS A 37 6.81 12.24 -13.73
CA LYS A 37 8.04 12.62 -13.02
C LYS A 37 7.75 12.69 -11.51
N PRO A 38 8.69 12.22 -10.65
CA PRO A 38 8.53 12.35 -9.21
C PRO A 38 8.45 13.82 -8.80
N THR A 39 7.50 14.09 -7.93
CA THR A 39 7.41 15.35 -7.18
C THR A 39 7.85 15.07 -5.74
N GLY A 40 8.45 16.03 -5.05
CA GLY A 40 8.98 15.80 -3.71
C GLY A 40 10.50 15.64 -3.70
N SER A 41 11.02 14.95 -2.71
CA SER A 41 12.44 14.83 -2.43
C SER A 41 12.87 13.38 -2.24
N PHE A 42 14.18 13.17 -2.18
CA PHE A 42 14.78 11.86 -1.92
C PHE A 42 15.75 11.98 -0.74
N ALA A 43 15.77 10.96 0.10
CA ALA A 43 16.76 10.77 1.16
C ALA A 43 17.53 9.48 0.91
N GLU A 44 18.84 9.51 1.13
CA GLU A 44 19.70 8.33 1.08
C GLU A 44 19.74 7.72 2.48
N VAL A 45 19.26 6.47 2.61
CA VAL A 45 19.11 5.76 3.87
C VAL A 45 19.81 4.40 3.76
N GLY A 46 21.01 4.32 4.27
CA GLY A 46 21.87 3.17 4.09
C GLY A 46 22.13 2.90 2.60
N LYS A 47 21.63 1.79 2.07
CA LYS A 47 21.70 1.43 0.64
C LYS A 47 20.42 1.76 -0.13
N LEU A 48 19.45 2.34 0.53
CA LEU A 48 18.14 2.63 -0.04
C LEU A 48 18.03 4.13 -0.33
N ARG A 49 17.33 4.44 -1.40
CA ARG A 49 16.94 5.79 -1.76
C ARG A 49 15.44 5.91 -1.56
N ILE A 50 15.02 6.70 -0.57
CA ILE A 50 13.62 6.85 -0.17
C ILE A 50 13.07 8.15 -0.76
N HIS A 51 12.01 8.03 -1.56
CA HIS A 51 11.24 9.17 -2.04
C HIS A 51 10.22 9.59 -0.98
N TYR A 52 10.02 10.88 -0.81
CA TYR A 52 9.03 11.44 0.10
C TYR A 52 8.47 12.78 -0.38
N GLY A 53 7.22 13.02 -0.07
CA GLY A 53 6.59 14.34 -0.17
C GLY A 53 6.57 15.01 1.20
N GLU A 54 6.94 16.27 1.28
CA GLU A 54 6.90 17.04 2.53
C GLU A 54 5.92 18.21 2.42
N HIS A 55 5.05 18.34 3.43
CA HIS A 55 4.17 19.48 3.62
C HIS A 55 4.64 20.20 4.89
N PRO A 56 5.29 21.37 4.75
CA PRO A 56 5.75 22.13 5.90
C PRO A 56 4.54 22.62 6.71
N GLY A 57 4.47 22.23 7.97
CA GLY A 57 3.42 22.68 8.87
C GLY A 57 3.76 24.00 9.55
N GLY A 58 2.74 24.82 9.84
CA GLY A 58 2.89 26.12 10.49
C GLY A 58 2.63 26.15 12.00
N GLY A 59 2.13 25.05 12.62
CA GLY A 59 1.52 25.09 13.94
C GLY A 59 2.32 24.53 15.11
N GLY A 60 3.55 24.04 14.91
CA GLY A 60 4.37 23.45 15.98
C GLY A 60 3.84 22.13 16.56
N GLY A 61 2.87 21.49 15.92
CA GLY A 61 2.40 20.14 16.27
C GLY A 61 3.48 19.07 16.03
N ALA A 62 3.30 17.90 16.64
CA ALA A 62 4.20 16.78 16.43
C ALA A 62 4.31 16.44 14.93
N PRO A 63 5.49 16.04 14.42
CA PRO A 63 5.62 15.58 13.04
C PRO A 63 4.67 14.41 12.74
N VAL A 64 4.16 14.35 11.50
CA VAL A 64 3.30 13.26 11.04
C VAL A 64 3.97 12.55 9.89
N VAL A 65 4.04 11.21 9.96
CA VAL A 65 4.56 10.39 8.86
C VAL A 65 3.44 9.51 8.32
N LEU A 66 3.18 9.65 7.02
CA LEU A 66 2.12 8.94 6.29
C LEU A 66 2.72 7.77 5.53
N ILE A 67 2.24 6.55 5.82
CA ILE A 67 2.80 5.28 5.35
C ILE A 67 1.74 4.52 4.58
N HIS A 68 1.89 4.40 3.26
CA HIS A 68 0.92 3.78 2.35
C HIS A 68 0.82 2.25 2.50
N GLY A 69 -0.22 1.68 1.90
CA GLY A 69 -0.54 0.26 1.89
C GLY A 69 0.27 -0.59 0.90
N LEU A 70 -0.31 -1.71 0.47
CA LEU A 70 0.29 -2.67 -0.45
C LEU A 70 -0.67 -2.97 -1.62
N PRO A 71 -0.39 -2.49 -2.83
CA PRO A 71 0.61 -1.46 -3.17
C PRO A 71 0.14 -0.05 -2.79
N GLY A 72 1.01 0.94 -2.88
CA GLY A 72 0.66 2.35 -2.66
C GLY A 72 1.83 3.29 -2.96
N THR A 73 1.59 4.58 -2.79
CA THR A 73 2.58 5.65 -2.97
C THR A 73 2.28 6.83 -2.05
N THR A 74 3.18 7.82 -2.02
CA THR A 74 2.95 9.12 -1.38
C THR A 74 1.63 9.77 -1.81
N GLY A 75 1.21 9.53 -3.04
CA GLY A 75 0.00 10.10 -3.60
C GLY A 75 -1.30 9.60 -2.98
N ASP A 76 -1.28 8.50 -2.22
CA ASP A 76 -2.47 8.03 -1.51
C ASP A 76 -2.88 8.98 -0.37
N TRP A 77 -2.03 9.97 -0.07
CA TRP A 77 -2.20 10.92 1.01
C TRP A 77 -2.52 12.34 0.56
N GLU A 78 -2.74 12.56 -0.76
CA GLU A 78 -2.95 13.91 -1.33
C GLU A 78 -4.14 14.64 -0.71
N ASP A 79 -5.20 13.91 -0.32
CA ASP A 79 -6.39 14.49 0.31
C ASP A 79 -6.24 14.63 1.84
N VAL A 80 -5.33 13.89 2.47
CA VAL A 80 -5.09 13.91 3.92
C VAL A 80 -4.07 14.98 4.30
N ALA A 81 -2.94 15.03 3.60
CA ALA A 81 -1.81 15.88 3.98
C ALA A 81 -2.15 17.37 4.11
N PRO A 82 -2.97 17.98 3.22
CA PRO A 82 -3.37 19.38 3.37
C PRO A 82 -4.19 19.67 4.62
N LEU A 83 -4.93 18.68 5.15
CA LEU A 83 -5.74 18.81 6.37
C LEU A 83 -4.87 18.80 7.65
N LEU A 84 -3.60 18.48 7.54
CA LEU A 84 -2.62 18.40 8.63
C LEU A 84 -1.76 19.67 8.74
N ALA A 85 -2.28 20.82 8.30
CA ALA A 85 -1.52 22.09 8.19
C ALA A 85 -0.85 22.56 9.50
N GLY A 86 -1.30 22.09 10.67
CA GLY A 86 -0.67 22.32 11.97
C GLY A 86 0.59 21.47 12.23
N HIS A 87 0.92 20.52 11.35
CA HIS A 87 1.96 19.52 11.52
C HIS A 87 2.94 19.54 10.34
N ARG A 88 4.23 19.37 10.61
CA ARG A 88 5.17 18.98 9.57
C ARG A 88 4.81 17.57 9.13
N THR A 89 4.35 17.40 7.90
CA THR A 89 3.82 16.12 7.39
C THR A 89 4.70 15.56 6.30
N ILE A 90 5.12 14.32 6.43
CA ILE A 90 5.98 13.60 5.50
C ILE A 90 5.23 12.35 5.02
N ALA A 91 4.87 12.32 3.75
CA ALA A 91 4.38 11.10 3.09
C ALA A 91 5.56 10.38 2.45
N ILE A 92 5.72 9.09 2.67
CA ILE A 92 6.84 8.32 2.14
C ILE A 92 6.38 7.32 1.09
N ASP A 93 7.16 7.11 0.06
CA ASP A 93 7.13 5.88 -0.73
C ASP A 93 7.94 4.83 0.02
N ARG A 94 7.29 3.75 0.50
CA ARG A 94 8.00 2.69 1.23
C ARG A 94 9.10 2.06 0.37
N PRO A 95 10.18 1.52 0.96
CA PRO A 95 11.22 0.81 0.21
C PRO A 95 10.64 -0.21 -0.77
N GLY A 96 11.03 -0.11 -2.03
CA GLY A 96 10.54 -0.95 -3.12
C GLY A 96 9.29 -0.44 -3.83
N PHE A 97 8.62 0.60 -3.33
CA PHE A 97 7.38 1.16 -3.90
C PHE A 97 7.56 2.60 -4.36
N GLY A 98 6.60 3.04 -5.15
CA GLY A 98 6.59 4.37 -5.70
C GLY A 98 7.90 4.69 -6.43
N TYR A 99 8.46 5.83 -6.15
CA TYR A 99 9.75 6.26 -6.69
C TYR A 99 10.95 5.86 -5.81
N SER A 100 10.73 5.23 -4.65
CA SER A 100 11.81 4.66 -3.84
C SER A 100 12.49 3.48 -4.54
N GLY A 101 11.74 2.70 -5.34
CA GLY A 101 12.30 1.63 -6.16
C GLY A 101 13.01 0.54 -5.36
N GLY A 102 13.89 -0.22 -6.02
CA GLY A 102 14.77 -1.19 -5.35
C GLY A 102 14.24 -2.62 -5.22
N GLY A 103 12.99 -2.88 -5.59
CA GLY A 103 12.38 -4.21 -5.45
C GLY A 103 12.01 -4.56 -4.01
N TYR A 104 11.88 -5.85 -3.72
CA TYR A 104 11.45 -6.30 -2.39
C TYR A 104 12.51 -6.02 -1.30
N VAL A 105 12.08 -5.33 -0.26
CA VAL A 105 12.88 -5.08 0.96
C VAL A 105 12.21 -5.81 2.14
N PRO A 106 12.94 -6.66 2.88
CA PRO A 106 12.39 -7.38 4.03
C PRO A 106 11.84 -6.45 5.11
N PHE A 107 10.79 -6.90 5.81
CA PHE A 107 10.09 -6.11 6.82
C PHE A 107 11.01 -5.45 7.85
N ALA A 108 11.96 -6.23 8.42
CA ALA A 108 12.90 -5.71 9.40
C ALA A 108 13.82 -4.60 8.85
N GLU A 109 14.18 -4.69 7.58
CA GLU A 109 14.99 -3.66 6.89
C GLU A 109 14.15 -2.42 6.58
N GLN A 110 12.86 -2.57 6.26
CA GLN A 110 11.95 -1.43 6.12
C GLN A 110 11.80 -0.64 7.43
N LEU A 111 11.69 -1.33 8.58
CA LEU A 111 11.64 -0.68 9.89
C LEU A 111 12.93 0.08 10.21
N GLN A 112 14.08 -0.53 9.87
CA GLN A 112 15.37 0.12 10.04
C GLN A 112 15.50 1.35 9.13
N ALA A 113 15.14 1.23 7.85
CA ALA A 113 15.15 2.34 6.91
C ALA A 113 14.25 3.50 7.37
N LEU A 114 13.09 3.19 7.93
CA LEU A 114 12.20 4.21 8.50
C LEU A 114 12.84 4.92 9.69
N HIS A 115 13.53 4.20 10.56
CA HIS A 115 14.23 4.77 11.70
C HIS A 115 15.40 5.67 11.27
N GLU A 116 16.19 5.23 10.31
CA GLU A 116 17.29 6.00 9.74
C GLU A 116 16.78 7.24 8.98
N LEU A 117 15.65 7.12 8.24
CA LEU A 117 14.99 8.24 7.59
C LEU A 117 14.55 9.31 8.60
N PHE A 118 14.03 8.90 9.75
CA PHE A 118 13.64 9.86 10.80
C PHE A 118 14.86 10.62 11.34
N ALA A 119 15.98 9.95 11.51
CA ALA A 119 17.23 10.61 11.91
C ALA A 119 17.72 11.60 10.84
N GLU A 120 17.74 11.20 9.56
CA GLU A 120 18.15 12.02 8.42
C GLU A 120 17.27 13.28 8.27
N LEU A 121 15.94 13.12 8.40
CA LEU A 121 14.99 14.22 8.27
C LEU A 121 14.73 14.98 9.58
N HIS A 122 15.45 14.67 10.66
CA HIS A 122 15.28 15.27 11.99
C HIS A 122 13.82 15.18 12.49
N ILE A 123 13.18 14.00 12.29
CA ILE A 123 11.83 13.70 12.73
C ILE A 123 11.89 13.06 14.12
N VAL A 124 11.39 13.77 15.12
CA VAL A 124 11.44 13.34 16.53
C VAL A 124 10.02 13.07 17.02
N HIS A 125 9.80 11.91 17.62
CA HIS A 125 8.51 11.50 18.17
C HIS A 125 7.30 11.74 17.24
N PRO A 126 7.31 11.21 15.99
CA PRO A 126 6.22 11.42 15.05
C PRO A 126 4.94 10.70 15.48
N ILE A 127 3.81 11.19 14.96
CA ILE A 127 2.59 10.40 14.84
C ILE A 127 2.70 9.63 13.53
N LEU A 128 2.61 8.31 13.59
CA LEU A 128 2.63 7.44 12.42
C LEU A 128 1.19 7.17 11.96
N VAL A 129 0.90 7.52 10.72
CA VAL A 129 -0.38 7.22 10.08
C VAL A 129 -0.15 6.12 9.05
N GLY A 130 -0.61 4.92 9.32
CA GLY A 130 -0.39 3.78 8.44
C GLY A 130 -1.68 3.23 7.88
N HIS A 131 -1.78 3.17 6.53
CA HIS A 131 -2.90 2.55 5.83
C HIS A 131 -2.57 1.09 5.48
N SER A 132 -3.52 0.19 5.72
CA SER A 132 -3.39 -1.23 5.32
C SER A 132 -2.07 -1.84 5.82
N TYR A 133 -1.19 -2.32 4.94
CA TYR A 133 0.13 -2.83 5.30
C TYR A 133 1.05 -1.75 5.92
N GLY A 134 0.84 -0.48 5.58
CA GLY A 134 1.50 0.65 6.27
C GLY A 134 1.16 0.71 7.76
N GLY A 135 -0.04 0.26 8.14
CA GLY A 135 -0.42 0.07 9.55
C GLY A 135 0.41 -1.03 10.23
N THR A 136 0.71 -2.13 9.53
CA THR A 136 1.62 -3.18 10.02
C THR A 136 3.04 -2.66 10.19
N ILE A 137 3.52 -1.82 9.26
CA ILE A 137 4.83 -1.14 9.39
C ILE A 137 4.83 -0.22 10.62
N SER A 138 3.77 0.58 10.83
CA SER A 138 3.65 1.48 11.98
C SER A 138 3.67 0.73 13.31
N LEU A 139 2.95 -0.39 13.40
CA LEU A 139 2.95 -1.29 14.57
C LEU A 139 4.33 -1.91 14.80
N GLY A 140 4.96 -2.41 13.75
CA GLY A 140 6.31 -2.97 13.83
C GLY A 140 7.36 -1.95 14.25
N TYR A 141 7.23 -0.71 13.78
CA TYR A 141 8.09 0.39 14.23
C TYR A 141 7.92 0.67 15.73
N ALA A 142 6.68 0.80 16.20
CA ALA A 142 6.40 1.06 17.61
C ALA A 142 6.83 -0.10 18.52
N GLU A 143 6.77 -1.35 18.05
CA GLU A 143 7.26 -2.54 18.76
C GLU A 143 8.79 -2.57 18.84
N ARG A 144 9.46 -2.28 17.72
CA ARG A 144 10.92 -2.35 17.62
C ARG A 144 11.63 -1.17 18.29
N TYR A 145 11.01 0.01 18.28
CA TYR A 145 11.55 1.26 18.80
C TYR A 145 10.58 1.91 19.81
N PRO A 146 10.42 1.28 21.00
CA PRO A 146 9.49 1.77 22.01
C PRO A 146 9.76 3.24 22.39
N GLY A 147 8.70 4.04 22.50
CA GLY A 147 8.79 5.45 22.85
C GLY A 147 9.25 6.39 21.72
N GLN A 148 9.64 5.86 20.56
CA GLN A 148 10.07 6.70 19.42
C GLN A 148 8.91 7.28 18.61
N ALA A 149 7.71 6.72 18.71
CA ALA A 149 6.49 7.27 18.12
C ALA A 149 5.59 7.85 19.20
N ARG A 150 5.06 9.07 18.97
CA ARG A 150 4.10 9.73 19.84
C ARG A 150 2.74 9.05 19.85
N GLY A 151 2.32 8.53 18.71
CA GLY A 151 1.03 7.88 18.53
C GLY A 151 0.91 7.19 17.19
N LEU A 152 -0.11 6.33 17.06
CA LEU A 152 -0.42 5.59 15.85
C LEU A 152 -1.84 5.89 15.39
N VAL A 153 -2.02 6.23 14.12
CA VAL A 153 -3.32 6.21 13.43
C VAL A 153 -3.28 5.04 12.46
N LEU A 154 -4.06 4.02 12.75
CA LEU A 154 -4.06 2.74 12.04
C LEU A 154 -5.31 2.66 11.18
N VAL A 155 -5.16 2.96 9.89
CA VAL A 155 -6.28 3.07 8.94
C VAL A 155 -6.41 1.76 8.17
N ASP A 156 -7.51 1.04 8.37
CA ASP A 156 -7.77 -0.29 7.77
C ASP A 156 -6.54 -1.22 7.86
N ALA A 157 -5.87 -1.19 9.02
CA ALA A 157 -4.55 -1.78 9.19
C ALA A 157 -4.55 -3.30 9.00
N ALA A 158 -3.59 -3.82 8.25
CA ALA A 158 -3.43 -5.23 7.97
C ALA A 158 -2.89 -6.02 9.19
N ALA A 159 -3.54 -5.87 10.36
CA ALA A 159 -3.23 -6.54 11.62
C ALA A 159 -4.52 -6.99 12.33
N GLY A 160 -4.44 -7.64 13.48
CA GLY A 160 -5.58 -8.08 14.26
C GLY A 160 -6.24 -9.37 13.77
N GLY A 161 -5.52 -10.25 13.10
CA GLY A 161 -6.04 -11.56 12.71
C GLY A 161 -5.35 -12.19 11.50
N GLN A 162 -5.69 -13.46 11.22
CA GLN A 162 -5.07 -14.19 10.12
C GLN A 162 -5.52 -13.66 8.76
N HIS A 163 -4.61 -13.62 7.82
CA HIS A 163 -4.89 -13.42 6.39
C HIS A 163 -5.26 -14.75 5.72
N GLY A 164 -6.17 -14.71 4.77
CA GLY A 164 -6.39 -15.79 3.82
C GLY A 164 -5.08 -16.07 3.08
N GLY A 165 -4.65 -17.31 2.95
CA GLY A 165 -3.27 -17.51 2.56
C GLY A 165 -3.02 -18.23 1.23
N GLY A 166 -4.05 -18.79 0.60
CA GLY A 166 -3.88 -19.63 -0.58
C GLY A 166 -3.87 -18.83 -1.89
N TYR A 167 -4.88 -18.00 -2.06
CA TYR A 167 -5.07 -17.23 -3.28
C TYR A 167 -3.98 -16.16 -3.45
N GLU A 168 -3.71 -15.39 -2.40
CA GLU A 168 -2.68 -14.33 -2.40
C GLU A 168 -1.28 -14.89 -2.67
N ARG A 169 -0.96 -16.06 -2.12
CA ARG A 169 0.31 -16.74 -2.41
C ARG A 169 0.42 -17.16 -3.87
N ALA A 170 -0.66 -17.76 -4.42
CA ALA A 170 -0.70 -18.15 -5.82
C ALA A 170 -0.54 -16.94 -6.74
N GLN A 171 -1.23 -15.83 -6.43
CA GLN A 171 -1.11 -14.57 -7.16
C GLN A 171 0.32 -14.02 -7.09
N ALA A 172 0.95 -14.00 -5.91
CA ALA A 172 2.31 -13.52 -5.75
C ALA A 172 3.33 -14.36 -6.54
N HIS A 173 3.18 -15.68 -6.54
CA HIS A 173 4.01 -16.57 -7.36
C HIS A 173 3.80 -16.33 -8.85
N PHE A 174 2.54 -16.13 -9.27
CA PHE A 174 2.22 -15.79 -10.65
C PHE A 174 2.86 -14.46 -11.06
N VAL A 175 2.76 -13.41 -10.25
CA VAL A 175 3.41 -12.12 -10.52
C VAL A 175 4.93 -12.29 -10.62
N LYS A 176 5.58 -13.03 -9.73
CA LYS A 176 7.02 -13.33 -9.82
C LYS A 176 7.39 -14.06 -11.11
N PHE A 177 6.60 -15.06 -11.50
CA PHE A 177 6.81 -15.79 -12.76
C PHE A 177 6.72 -14.84 -13.96
N MET A 178 5.71 -13.96 -13.99
CA MET A 178 5.53 -12.98 -15.05
C MET A 178 6.65 -11.92 -15.12
N GLN A 179 7.46 -11.75 -14.06
CA GLN A 179 8.62 -10.85 -14.05
C GLN A 179 9.92 -11.49 -14.62
N LEU A 180 9.94 -12.79 -14.88
CA LEU A 180 11.09 -13.42 -15.55
C LEU A 180 11.34 -12.75 -16.92
N PRO A 181 12.59 -12.41 -17.27
CA PRO A 181 12.89 -11.51 -18.40
C PRO A 181 12.22 -11.93 -19.73
N VAL A 182 12.32 -13.21 -20.09
CA VAL A 182 11.74 -13.72 -21.34
C VAL A 182 10.23 -13.75 -21.27
N ILE A 183 9.66 -14.24 -20.15
CA ILE A 183 8.21 -14.31 -19.94
C ILE A 183 7.60 -12.93 -20.02
N ARG A 184 8.20 -11.95 -19.32
CA ARG A 184 7.75 -10.57 -19.31
C ARG A 184 7.74 -9.95 -20.71
N GLN A 185 8.80 -10.18 -21.53
CA GLN A 185 8.85 -9.65 -22.89
C GLN A 185 7.71 -10.22 -23.74
N ILE A 186 7.49 -11.54 -23.67
CA ILE A 186 6.41 -12.19 -24.39
C ILE A 186 5.04 -11.69 -23.92
N ALA A 187 4.83 -11.63 -22.60
CA ALA A 187 3.58 -11.18 -22.02
C ALA A 187 3.27 -9.73 -22.42
N ASN A 188 4.21 -8.81 -22.26
CA ASN A 188 4.01 -7.40 -22.64
C ASN A 188 3.71 -7.21 -24.12
N ALA A 189 4.34 -8.02 -24.98
CA ALA A 189 4.06 -7.98 -26.41
C ALA A 189 2.70 -8.57 -26.81
N THR A 190 2.10 -9.40 -25.96
CA THR A 190 0.89 -10.18 -26.29
C THR A 190 -0.34 -9.78 -25.46
N PHE A 191 -0.38 -10.11 -24.18
CA PHE A 191 -1.58 -9.97 -23.33
C PHE A 191 -1.30 -9.33 -21.95
N GLY A 192 -0.04 -9.15 -21.58
CA GLY A 192 0.33 -8.80 -20.19
C GLY A 192 -0.22 -7.46 -19.74
N GLN A 193 -0.21 -6.45 -20.60
CA GLN A 193 -0.72 -5.13 -20.25
C GLN A 193 -2.24 -5.16 -20.04
N LEU A 194 -2.97 -5.86 -20.92
CA LEU A 194 -4.41 -6.03 -20.78
C LEU A 194 -4.76 -6.79 -19.50
N LEU A 195 -4.04 -7.89 -19.22
CA LEU A 195 -4.23 -8.67 -17.98
C LEU A 195 -3.96 -7.81 -16.74
N THR A 196 -2.90 -7.02 -16.76
CA THR A 196 -2.58 -6.08 -15.67
C THR A 196 -3.73 -5.10 -15.44
N THR A 197 -4.23 -4.45 -16.49
CA THR A 197 -5.33 -3.49 -16.37
C THR A 197 -6.60 -4.14 -15.79
N VAL A 198 -6.98 -5.31 -16.29
CA VAL A 198 -8.15 -6.04 -15.78
C VAL A 198 -7.97 -6.42 -14.31
N SER A 199 -6.79 -6.91 -13.93
CA SER A 199 -6.50 -7.29 -12.54
C SER A 199 -6.48 -6.09 -11.59
N VAL A 200 -5.97 -4.94 -12.05
CA VAL A 200 -5.98 -3.68 -11.29
C VAL A 200 -7.41 -3.21 -11.09
N ASN A 201 -8.23 -3.15 -12.15
CA ASN A 201 -9.63 -2.72 -12.04
C ASN A 201 -10.39 -3.55 -11.01
N GLN A 202 -10.29 -4.88 -11.07
CA GLN A 202 -10.96 -5.74 -10.11
C GLN A 202 -10.52 -5.49 -8.68
N ARG A 203 -9.21 -5.31 -8.45
CA ARG A 203 -8.68 -5.05 -7.11
C ARG A 203 -9.07 -3.69 -6.55
N GLU A 204 -9.13 -2.69 -7.40
CA GLU A 204 -9.58 -1.36 -7.00
C GLU A 204 -11.07 -1.34 -6.71
N ASP A 205 -11.89 -2.03 -7.52
CA ASP A 205 -13.32 -2.19 -7.23
C ASP A 205 -13.55 -2.85 -5.87
N GLU A 206 -12.79 -3.91 -5.53
CA GLU A 206 -12.83 -4.55 -4.20
C GLU A 206 -12.37 -3.59 -3.07
N ALA A 207 -11.32 -2.79 -3.31
CA ALA A 207 -10.75 -1.89 -2.32
C ALA A 207 -11.63 -0.66 -2.04
N PHE A 208 -12.24 -0.10 -3.07
CA PHE A 208 -13.09 1.08 -2.93
C PHE A 208 -14.54 0.74 -2.56
N HIS A 209 -15.01 -0.48 -2.82
CA HIS A 209 -16.42 -0.83 -2.54
C HIS A 209 -16.82 -0.46 -1.09
N PRO A 210 -17.95 0.23 -0.84
CA PRO A 210 -19.03 0.59 -1.79
C PRO A 210 -18.84 1.91 -2.55
N GLU A 211 -17.73 2.62 -2.34
CA GLU A 211 -17.43 3.85 -3.06
C GLU A 211 -16.94 3.57 -4.50
N ALA A 212 -17.01 4.60 -5.34
CA ALA A 212 -16.44 4.51 -6.68
C ALA A 212 -14.91 4.68 -6.67
N VAL A 213 -14.23 3.97 -7.54
CA VAL A 213 -12.77 4.10 -7.73
C VAL A 213 -12.41 5.53 -8.14
N VAL A 214 -11.46 6.12 -7.44
CA VAL A 214 -10.99 7.48 -7.71
C VAL A 214 -10.05 7.48 -8.92
N ALA A 215 -10.41 8.21 -9.97
CA ALA A 215 -9.71 8.17 -11.25
C ALA A 215 -8.22 8.55 -11.17
N VAL A 216 -7.82 9.46 -10.27
CA VAL A 216 -6.40 9.81 -10.08
C VAL A 216 -5.62 8.67 -9.44
N HIS A 217 -6.23 7.96 -8.48
CA HIS A 217 -5.66 6.75 -7.88
C HIS A 217 -5.43 5.67 -8.95
N HIS A 218 -6.48 5.34 -9.71
CA HIS A 218 -6.40 4.36 -10.79
C HIS A 218 -5.25 4.64 -11.78
N ARG A 219 -5.16 5.88 -12.27
CA ARG A 219 -4.05 6.26 -13.16
C ARG A 219 -2.68 6.11 -12.51
N ARG A 220 -2.55 6.43 -11.22
CA ARG A 220 -1.31 6.31 -10.46
C ARG A 220 -0.91 4.85 -10.27
N VAL A 221 -1.84 3.99 -9.91
CA VAL A 221 -1.59 2.55 -9.79
C VAL A 221 -1.06 1.98 -11.09
N LEU A 222 -1.71 2.27 -12.22
CA LEU A 222 -1.26 1.80 -13.54
C LEU A 222 0.10 2.39 -13.95
N ALA A 223 0.36 3.68 -13.64
CA ALA A 223 1.56 4.36 -14.07
C ALA A 223 2.81 4.03 -13.24
N ILE A 224 2.64 3.83 -11.94
CA ILE A 224 3.75 3.70 -10.98
C ILE A 224 3.79 2.29 -10.41
N ASN A 225 2.71 1.81 -9.79
CA ASN A 225 2.73 0.55 -9.06
C ASN A 225 2.90 -0.68 -9.97
N MET A 226 2.59 -0.54 -11.26
CA MET A 226 2.78 -1.60 -12.25
C MET A 226 4.18 -1.59 -12.90
N THR A 227 5.11 -0.76 -12.44
CA THR A 227 6.51 -0.83 -12.86
C THR A 227 7.20 -2.09 -12.31
N ARG A 228 8.31 -2.47 -12.92
CA ARG A 228 9.02 -3.72 -12.56
C ARG A 228 9.41 -3.78 -11.10
N GLY A 229 10.06 -2.73 -10.57
CA GLY A 229 10.54 -2.70 -9.18
C GLY A 229 9.38 -2.80 -8.19
N ASN A 230 8.31 -2.05 -8.43
CA ASN A 230 7.11 -2.09 -7.61
C ASN A 230 6.42 -3.47 -7.63
N LEU A 231 6.34 -4.14 -8.79
CA LEU A 231 5.78 -5.49 -8.89
C LEU A 231 6.62 -6.55 -8.17
N GLU A 232 7.95 -6.42 -8.19
CA GLU A 232 8.86 -7.29 -7.42
C GLU A 232 8.65 -7.09 -5.91
N ALA A 233 8.55 -5.84 -5.45
CA ALA A 233 8.25 -5.50 -4.06
C ALA A 233 6.88 -6.04 -3.64
N TYR A 234 5.84 -5.79 -4.45
CA TYR A 234 4.48 -6.28 -4.22
C TYR A 234 4.45 -7.80 -4.03
N ALA A 235 5.01 -8.55 -4.98
CA ALA A 235 5.03 -10.01 -4.90
C ALA A 235 5.84 -10.52 -3.71
N GLY A 236 6.95 -9.87 -3.38
CA GLY A 236 7.76 -10.20 -2.21
C GLY A 236 7.03 -9.99 -0.90
N GLU A 237 6.38 -8.82 -0.74
CA GLU A 237 5.59 -8.52 0.46
C GLU A 237 4.37 -9.42 0.59
N MET A 238 3.62 -9.68 -0.49
CA MET A 238 2.47 -10.60 -0.47
C MET A 238 2.86 -12.00 0.03
N LEU A 239 4.05 -12.50 -0.35
CA LEU A 239 4.54 -13.79 0.14
C LEU A 239 4.93 -13.74 1.62
N ALA A 240 5.45 -12.62 2.11
CA ALA A 240 5.89 -12.45 3.48
C ALA A 240 4.76 -12.03 4.43
N ALA A 241 3.72 -11.35 3.92
CA ALA A 241 2.72 -10.61 4.70
C ALA A 241 2.07 -11.44 5.82
N ASN A 242 1.65 -12.67 5.54
CA ASN A 242 1.00 -13.51 6.55
C ASN A 242 1.93 -13.83 7.74
N GLY A 243 3.22 -14.08 7.47
CA GLY A 243 4.21 -14.31 8.51
C GLY A 243 4.49 -13.06 9.34
N VAL A 244 4.63 -11.92 8.66
CA VAL A 244 4.85 -10.62 9.29
C VAL A 244 3.68 -10.23 10.18
N VAL A 245 2.45 -10.28 9.66
CA VAL A 245 1.25 -9.95 10.43
C VAL A 245 1.08 -10.87 11.63
N ALA A 246 1.29 -12.17 11.47
CA ALA A 246 1.25 -13.12 12.59
C ALA A 246 2.32 -12.84 13.64
N GLN A 247 3.49 -12.33 13.24
CA GLN A 247 4.54 -11.90 14.17
C GLN A 247 4.08 -10.66 14.96
N ILE A 248 3.54 -9.65 14.30
CA ILE A 248 3.05 -8.43 14.94
C ILE A 248 1.86 -8.73 15.84
N ASP A 249 0.90 -9.54 15.42
CA ASP A 249 -0.28 -9.90 16.19
C ASP A 249 0.06 -10.56 17.54
N ARG A 250 1.14 -11.34 17.60
CA ARG A 250 1.64 -11.93 18.88
C ARG A 250 2.23 -10.90 19.83
N ARG A 251 2.54 -9.69 19.35
CA ARG A 251 3.22 -8.64 20.12
C ARG A 251 2.36 -7.41 20.38
N LEU A 252 1.10 -7.38 19.94
CA LEU A 252 0.21 -6.23 20.09
C LEU A 252 0.08 -5.75 21.52
N THR A 253 0.03 -6.67 22.49
CA THR A 253 -0.08 -6.33 23.93
C THR A 253 1.16 -5.66 24.50
N SER A 254 2.32 -5.77 23.86
CA SER A 254 3.55 -5.09 24.28
C SER A 254 3.68 -3.66 23.74
N ILE A 255 2.87 -3.29 22.75
CA ILE A 255 2.91 -1.96 22.13
C ILE A 255 2.16 -0.96 23.02
N GLN A 256 2.92 -0.12 23.73
CA GLN A 256 2.37 0.88 24.67
C GLN A 256 2.04 2.23 24.01
N THR A 257 2.38 2.40 22.75
CA THR A 257 2.13 3.65 22.01
C THR A 257 0.63 3.88 21.86
N PRO A 258 0.07 5.05 22.23
CA PRO A 258 -1.33 5.37 22.05
C PRO A 258 -1.76 5.22 20.59
N ALA A 259 -2.92 4.61 20.34
CA ALA A 259 -3.37 4.33 18.99
C ALA A 259 -4.84 4.72 18.76
N ILE A 260 -5.14 5.14 17.54
CA ILE A 260 -6.51 5.26 17.04
C ILE A 260 -6.61 4.33 15.84
N VAL A 261 -7.50 3.35 15.93
CA VAL A 261 -7.80 2.43 14.84
C VAL A 261 -9.00 2.97 14.09
N ILE A 262 -8.83 3.32 12.83
CA ILE A 262 -9.90 3.70 11.90
C ILE A 262 -10.18 2.50 11.02
N GLN A 263 -11.46 2.10 10.91
CA GLN A 263 -11.84 0.91 10.15
C GLN A 263 -13.11 1.15 9.35
N GLY A 264 -13.05 0.89 8.04
CA GLY A 264 -14.22 0.87 7.18
C GLY A 264 -15.15 -0.29 7.52
N ASN A 265 -16.46 -0.02 7.67
CA ASN A 265 -17.43 -1.04 8.05
C ASN A 265 -17.81 -1.99 6.89
N ALA A 266 -17.52 -1.60 5.65
CA ALA A 266 -17.71 -2.38 4.44
C ALA A 266 -16.40 -2.87 3.82
N ASP A 267 -15.25 -2.73 4.52
CA ASP A 267 -13.95 -3.18 4.03
C ASP A 267 -13.93 -4.70 3.76
N GLU A 268 -13.73 -5.05 2.52
CA GLU A 268 -13.67 -6.45 2.07
C GLU A 268 -12.26 -7.03 2.07
N LEU A 269 -11.24 -6.19 2.06
CA LEU A 269 -9.83 -6.62 2.07
C LEU A 269 -9.33 -6.86 3.49
N VAL A 270 -9.56 -5.92 4.39
CA VAL A 270 -9.28 -6.07 5.82
C VAL A 270 -10.62 -6.05 6.57
N LYS A 271 -11.19 -7.23 6.78
CA LYS A 271 -12.53 -7.35 7.36
C LYS A 271 -12.67 -6.55 8.66
N PRO A 272 -13.82 -5.87 8.90
CA PRO A 272 -14.04 -5.00 10.06
C PRO A 272 -13.81 -5.66 11.42
N ALA A 273 -13.97 -6.97 11.50
CA ALA A 273 -13.66 -7.75 12.70
C ALA A 273 -12.17 -7.67 13.10
N ARG A 274 -11.29 -7.43 12.16
CA ARG A 274 -9.83 -7.30 12.43
C ARG A 274 -9.50 -5.98 13.09
N GLY A 275 -10.07 -4.86 12.60
CA GLY A 275 -9.93 -3.56 13.25
C GLY A 275 -10.49 -3.56 14.68
N ARG A 276 -11.66 -4.21 14.90
CA ARG A 276 -12.21 -4.40 16.25
C ARG A 276 -11.28 -5.18 17.15
N ARG A 277 -10.71 -6.29 16.65
CA ARG A 277 -9.77 -7.10 17.42
C ARG A 277 -8.45 -6.36 17.67
N LEU A 278 -7.94 -5.64 16.68
CA LEU A 278 -6.72 -4.84 16.81
C LEU A 278 -6.88 -3.81 17.93
N ALA A 279 -7.96 -3.02 17.92
CA ALA A 279 -8.24 -2.03 18.93
C ALA A 279 -8.46 -2.63 20.32
N ALA A 280 -9.11 -3.80 20.40
CA ALA A 280 -9.33 -4.50 21.67
C ALA A 280 -8.05 -5.14 22.24
N THR A 281 -7.02 -5.38 21.40
CA THR A 281 -5.78 -6.05 21.83
C THR A 281 -4.69 -5.06 22.21
N LEU A 282 -4.64 -3.90 21.55
CA LEU A 282 -3.68 -2.84 21.88
C LEU A 282 -4.03 -2.19 23.22
N PRO A 283 -3.09 -2.04 24.18
CA PRO A 283 -3.39 -1.54 25.53
C PRO A 283 -4.00 -0.12 25.57
N HIS A 284 -3.60 0.74 24.65
CA HIS A 284 -3.97 2.15 24.62
C HIS A 284 -4.59 2.55 23.29
N ALA A 285 -5.54 1.76 22.80
CA ALA A 285 -6.20 2.03 21.54
C ALA A 285 -7.69 2.36 21.70
N ARG A 286 -8.22 3.21 20.81
CA ARG A 286 -9.64 3.39 20.58
C ARG A 286 -9.98 3.05 19.14
N LEU A 287 -11.21 2.61 18.92
CA LEU A 287 -11.72 2.27 17.61
C LEU A 287 -12.68 3.36 17.09
N GLU A 288 -12.49 3.73 15.84
CA GLU A 288 -13.42 4.55 15.07
C GLU A 288 -13.88 3.76 13.85
N MET A 289 -15.15 3.34 13.85
CA MET A 289 -15.76 2.68 12.71
C MET A 289 -16.36 3.73 11.79
N LEU A 290 -15.92 3.74 10.53
CA LEU A 290 -16.47 4.64 9.50
C LEU A 290 -17.30 3.85 8.49
N TYR A 291 -18.21 4.54 7.81
CA TYR A 291 -18.86 3.96 6.62
C TYR A 291 -17.81 3.86 5.51
N GLY A 292 -17.85 2.81 4.71
CA GLY A 292 -17.02 2.69 3.51
C GLY A 292 -16.09 1.48 3.50
N GLY A 293 -15.36 1.39 2.39
CA GLY A 293 -14.44 0.30 2.06
C GLY A 293 -13.05 0.47 2.66
N HIS A 294 -12.06 -0.12 1.95
CA HIS A 294 -10.67 -0.15 2.39
C HIS A 294 -9.91 1.16 2.17
N MET A 295 -10.38 2.04 1.26
CA MET A 295 -9.63 3.21 0.85
C MET A 295 -10.01 4.48 1.61
N GLN A 296 -10.03 4.40 2.94
CA GLN A 296 -10.36 5.52 3.85
C GLN A 296 -9.52 6.79 3.64
N PRO A 297 -8.26 6.74 3.20
CA PRO A 297 -7.51 7.96 2.87
C PRO A 297 -8.21 8.84 1.82
N TYR A 298 -9.00 8.25 0.92
CA TYR A 298 -9.78 8.96 -0.11
C TYR A 298 -11.20 9.28 0.34
N SER A 299 -11.87 8.37 1.04
CA SER A 299 -13.27 8.54 1.43
C SER A 299 -13.44 9.39 2.70
N HIS A 300 -12.49 9.32 3.65
CA HIS A 300 -12.61 9.99 4.95
C HIS A 300 -11.31 10.69 5.41
N PRO A 301 -10.67 11.52 4.58
CA PRO A 301 -9.41 12.19 4.95
C PRO A 301 -9.55 13.05 6.20
N ALA A 302 -10.71 13.69 6.41
CA ALA A 302 -10.97 14.52 7.58
C ALA A 302 -10.99 13.73 8.90
N ALA A 303 -11.48 12.49 8.90
CA ALA A 303 -11.47 11.63 10.09
C ALA A 303 -10.02 11.24 10.47
N ILE A 304 -9.18 10.96 9.48
CA ILE A 304 -7.75 10.69 9.70
C ILE A 304 -7.07 11.92 10.30
N ALA A 305 -7.32 13.10 9.76
CA ALA A 305 -6.77 14.35 10.29
C ALA A 305 -7.25 14.63 11.73
N ALA A 306 -8.52 14.38 12.04
CA ALA A 306 -9.06 14.50 13.40
C ALA A 306 -8.39 13.54 14.38
N ALA A 307 -8.11 12.30 13.97
CA ALA A 307 -7.39 11.32 14.77
C ALA A 307 -5.96 11.78 15.08
N VAL A 308 -5.25 12.33 14.10
CA VAL A 308 -3.91 12.94 14.30
C VAL A 308 -4.00 14.09 15.30
N GLY A 309 -4.98 15.00 15.16
CA GLY A 309 -5.20 16.11 16.08
C GLY A 309 -5.42 15.65 17.52
N ALA A 310 -6.22 14.58 17.70
CA ALA A 310 -6.50 14.00 19.02
C ALA A 310 -5.23 13.44 19.70
N LEU A 311 -4.38 12.72 18.93
CA LEU A 311 -3.11 12.22 19.46
C LEU A 311 -2.07 13.33 19.72
N SER A 312 -2.11 14.37 18.91
CA SER A 312 -1.22 15.53 19.10
C SER A 312 -1.57 16.31 20.36
N ALA A 313 -2.86 16.49 20.65
CA ALA A 313 -3.36 17.21 21.82
C ALA A 313 -3.20 16.41 23.13
N ALA A 314 -3.13 15.09 23.08
CA ALA A 314 -2.92 14.24 24.24
C ALA A 314 -1.57 14.58 24.89
N LYS A 315 -1.59 15.05 26.15
CA LYS A 315 -0.36 15.28 26.93
C LYS A 315 0.40 13.96 27.01
N THR A 316 1.69 13.96 26.66
CA THR A 316 2.57 12.87 27.03
C THR A 316 2.50 12.72 28.54
N SER A 317 1.85 11.66 29.01
CA SER A 317 1.98 11.26 30.42
C SER A 317 3.44 10.84 30.59
N THR A 318 4.27 11.76 31.03
CA THR A 318 5.59 11.46 31.56
C THR A 318 5.35 10.65 32.81
N ALA A 319 5.46 9.32 32.69
CA ALA A 319 5.69 8.47 33.84
C ALA A 319 7.02 8.95 34.46
N GLY A 320 6.92 9.58 35.63
CA GLY A 320 8.05 9.90 36.48
C GLY A 320 8.71 8.66 37.04
#